data_fd88fd5ad585b5f9f2c02404309c76dd
#
_entry.id   fd88fd5ad585b5f9f2c02404309c76dd
#
_cell.length_a   1.000
_cell.length_b   1.000
_cell.length_c   1.000
_cell.angle_alpha   90.00
_cell.angle_beta   90.00
_cell.angle_gamma   90.00
#
_symmetry.space_group_name_H-M   'P 1'
#
loop_
_entity.id
_entity.type
_entity.pdbx_description
1 polymer ?
#
loop_
_entity_poly.entity_id
_entity_poly.type
_entity_poly.pdbx_seq_one_letter_code
_entity_poly.pdbx_strand_id
1 'polypeptide(L)'
;FLLDQLICSNNNLEVLNIKNGNANWVNLTLNYNPSLLYVCADDEDVSLVQSKIYSYPNCHVNTYCTFTPGGAFYEISGSTKFDFNNDGCDITDFDYKNLSFSISDGNNLSSMISNQSGNYYIPVGTGAFTITPTIETPTYFNISPTSFAVDFPTDASPFTQDFCVTA
;
A
#
# COMPACT_ATOMS: atom_id res chain seq x y z
N PHE A 1 -12.20 -13.70 15.34
CA PHE A 1 -12.10 -14.85 14.44
C PHE A 1 -10.98 -14.55 13.47
N LEU A 2 -9.98 -15.42 13.40
CA LEU A 2 -8.90 -15.32 12.41
C LEU A 2 -9.27 -16.21 11.23
N LEU A 3 -9.13 -15.70 10.01
CA LEU A 3 -9.33 -16.46 8.79
C LEU A 3 -8.10 -17.36 8.58
N ASP A 4 -8.31 -18.68 8.61
CA ASP A 4 -7.27 -19.68 8.41
C ASP A 4 -7.48 -20.56 7.17
N GLN A 5 -8.63 -20.39 6.51
CA GLN A 5 -8.96 -21.11 5.28
C GLN A 5 -9.51 -20.15 4.22
N LEU A 6 -8.95 -20.21 3.03
CA LEU A 6 -9.43 -19.48 1.86
C LEU A 6 -9.36 -20.38 0.62
N ILE A 7 -10.51 -20.64 0.02
CA ILE A 7 -10.64 -21.39 -1.22
C ILE A 7 -11.26 -20.47 -2.27
N CYS A 8 -10.45 -19.91 -3.15
CA CYS A 8 -10.90 -18.99 -4.20
C CYS A 8 -10.47 -19.43 -5.60
N SER A 9 -10.30 -20.74 -5.80
CA SER A 9 -9.97 -21.32 -7.09
C SER A 9 -11.11 -21.18 -8.12
N ASN A 10 -10.78 -21.24 -9.42
CA ASN A 10 -11.72 -21.15 -10.54
C ASN A 10 -12.49 -19.81 -10.57
N ASN A 11 -11.78 -18.71 -10.42
CA ASN A 11 -12.30 -17.36 -10.52
C ASN A 11 -11.48 -16.54 -11.53
N ASN A 12 -11.81 -15.28 -11.68
CA ASN A 12 -11.07 -14.33 -12.52
C ASN A 12 -10.50 -13.20 -11.66
N LEU A 13 -9.85 -13.56 -10.56
CA LEU A 13 -9.21 -12.60 -9.68
C LEU A 13 -8.01 -11.96 -10.38
N GLU A 14 -7.89 -10.65 -10.25
CA GLU A 14 -6.74 -9.86 -10.70
C GLU A 14 -5.82 -9.51 -9.52
N VAL A 15 -6.43 -9.20 -8.38
CA VAL A 15 -5.75 -8.84 -7.13
C VAL A 15 -6.40 -9.60 -5.98
N LEU A 16 -5.59 -10.06 -5.05
CA LEU A 16 -6.06 -10.71 -3.83
C LEU A 16 -5.33 -10.13 -2.62
N ASN A 17 -6.09 -9.65 -1.64
CA ASN A 17 -5.53 -9.24 -0.36
C ASN A 17 -5.90 -10.27 0.71
N ILE A 18 -4.89 -10.91 1.27
CA ILE A 18 -5.02 -11.89 2.35
C ILE A 18 -4.30 -11.47 3.63
N LYS A 19 -3.84 -10.23 3.68
CA LYS A 19 -3.19 -9.67 4.88
C LYS A 19 -4.21 -9.55 6.01
N ASN A 20 -4.04 -10.37 7.05
CA ASN A 20 -5.00 -10.52 8.13
C ASN A 20 -4.35 -10.62 9.52
N GLY A 21 -3.01 -10.46 9.61
CA GLY A 21 -2.23 -10.57 10.83
C GLY A 21 -2.13 -11.99 11.38
N ASN A 22 -2.42 -13.03 10.57
CA ASN A 22 -2.37 -14.43 10.96
C ASN A 22 -1.59 -15.26 9.95
N ALA A 23 -0.45 -15.79 10.35
CA ALA A 23 0.44 -16.60 9.51
C ALA A 23 0.08 -18.11 9.44
N ASN A 24 -1.02 -18.54 10.04
CA ASN A 24 -1.36 -19.96 10.16
C ASN A 24 -2.47 -20.38 9.19
N TRP A 25 -2.18 -20.40 7.91
CA TRP A 25 -3.11 -20.92 6.92
C TRP A 25 -3.21 -22.44 6.97
N VAL A 26 -4.40 -22.94 7.30
CA VAL A 26 -4.73 -24.36 7.24
C VAL A 26 -4.97 -24.77 5.79
N ASN A 27 -5.64 -23.92 5.00
CA ASN A 27 -5.91 -24.17 3.60
C ASN A 27 -5.96 -22.85 2.81
N LEU A 28 -5.00 -22.66 1.91
CA LEU A 28 -4.99 -21.55 0.94
C LEU A 28 -4.90 -22.12 -0.48
N THR A 29 -5.99 -21.96 -1.28
CA THR A 29 -6.03 -22.41 -2.67
C THR A 29 -6.43 -21.28 -3.61
N LEU A 30 -5.56 -20.99 -4.59
CA LEU A 30 -5.65 -19.87 -5.54
C LEU A 30 -5.72 -20.35 -6.99
N ASN A 31 -5.83 -21.65 -7.24
CA ASN A 31 -5.69 -22.27 -8.56
C ASN A 31 -6.77 -21.77 -9.55
N TYR A 32 -6.43 -21.74 -10.84
CA TYR A 32 -7.34 -21.36 -11.92
C TYR A 32 -7.92 -19.94 -11.78
N ASN A 33 -7.03 -18.98 -11.53
CA ASN A 33 -7.28 -17.53 -11.62
C ASN A 33 -6.34 -16.94 -12.69
N PRO A 34 -6.65 -17.09 -13.98
CA PRO A 34 -5.70 -16.77 -15.06
C PRO A 34 -5.32 -15.29 -15.14
N SER A 35 -6.13 -14.42 -14.56
CA SER A 35 -5.90 -12.97 -14.52
C SER A 35 -5.19 -12.51 -13.25
N LEU A 36 -4.77 -13.42 -12.34
CA LEU A 36 -4.15 -13.04 -11.09
C LEU A 36 -2.75 -12.45 -11.32
N LEU A 37 -2.62 -11.16 -10.98
CA LEU A 37 -1.39 -10.38 -11.16
C LEU A 37 -0.69 -10.09 -9.84
N TYR A 38 -1.45 -10.04 -8.74
CA TYR A 38 -0.93 -9.56 -7.49
C TYR A 38 -1.62 -10.18 -6.28
N VAL A 39 -0.81 -10.60 -5.29
CA VAL A 39 -1.30 -11.02 -3.98
C VAL A 39 -0.60 -10.19 -2.90
N CYS A 40 -1.40 -9.58 -2.02
CA CYS A 40 -0.90 -8.94 -0.82
C CYS A 40 -1.06 -9.86 0.38
N ALA A 41 0.02 -10.11 1.12
CA ALA A 41 0.07 -11.05 2.24
C ALA A 41 0.82 -10.46 3.44
N ASP A 42 0.67 -11.06 4.61
CA ASP A 42 1.52 -10.78 5.75
C ASP A 42 2.97 -11.24 5.48
N ASP A 43 3.95 -10.66 6.18
CA ASP A 43 5.39 -10.93 5.94
C ASP A 43 5.70 -12.43 6.07
N GLU A 44 5.08 -13.10 7.05
CA GLU A 44 5.25 -14.51 7.32
C GLU A 44 4.64 -15.41 6.23
N ASP A 45 3.62 -14.91 5.51
CA ASP A 45 2.88 -15.65 4.49
C ASP A 45 3.47 -15.53 3.08
N VAL A 46 4.38 -14.57 2.84
CA VAL A 46 4.95 -14.31 1.51
C VAL A 46 5.52 -15.59 0.89
N SER A 47 6.30 -16.37 1.65
CA SER A 47 6.91 -17.62 1.16
C SER A 47 5.86 -18.68 0.79
N LEU A 48 4.80 -18.80 1.59
CA LEU A 48 3.69 -19.72 1.31
C LEU A 48 2.98 -19.30 0.01
N VAL A 49 2.60 -18.04 -0.11
CA VAL A 49 1.91 -17.52 -1.29
C VAL A 49 2.79 -17.67 -2.53
N GLN A 50 4.10 -17.38 -2.43
CA GLN A 50 5.04 -17.58 -3.53
C GLN A 50 5.01 -19.02 -4.06
N SER A 51 4.90 -20.01 -3.18
CA SER A 51 4.76 -21.41 -3.56
C SER A 51 3.44 -21.72 -4.26
N LYS A 52 2.37 -20.98 -3.96
CA LYS A 52 1.04 -21.17 -4.57
C LYS A 52 0.91 -20.51 -5.94
N ILE A 53 1.64 -19.42 -6.17
CA ILE A 53 1.61 -18.65 -7.42
C ILE A 53 2.72 -19.03 -8.40
N TYR A 54 3.53 -20.05 -8.13
CA TYR A 54 4.69 -20.40 -8.97
C TYR A 54 4.32 -20.66 -10.45
N SER A 55 3.10 -21.09 -10.73
CA SER A 55 2.58 -21.34 -12.09
C SER A 55 2.01 -20.08 -12.77
N TYR A 56 2.02 -18.95 -12.11
CA TYR A 56 1.54 -17.66 -12.61
C TYR A 56 2.72 -16.72 -12.89
N PRO A 57 3.26 -16.71 -14.13
CA PRO A 57 4.54 -16.03 -14.42
C PRO A 57 4.50 -14.50 -14.22
N ASN A 58 3.31 -13.91 -14.26
CA ASN A 58 3.11 -12.47 -14.09
C ASN A 58 2.50 -12.09 -12.74
N CYS A 59 2.32 -13.06 -11.83
CA CYS A 59 1.77 -12.78 -10.50
C CYS A 59 2.90 -12.53 -9.52
N HIS A 60 2.75 -11.45 -8.75
CA HIS A 60 3.69 -11.06 -7.71
C HIS A 60 3.02 -11.10 -6.35
N VAL A 61 3.80 -11.42 -5.32
CA VAL A 61 3.38 -11.32 -3.92
C VAL A 61 4.32 -10.37 -3.17
N ASN A 62 3.76 -9.51 -2.37
CA ASN A 62 4.49 -8.72 -1.37
C ASN A 62 3.56 -8.30 -0.22
N THR A 63 4.08 -7.51 0.70
CA THR A 63 3.37 -7.05 1.89
C THR A 63 2.73 -5.67 1.73
N TYR A 64 2.85 -5.05 0.55
CA TYR A 64 2.28 -3.75 0.23
C TYR A 64 0.92 -3.93 -0.44
N CYS A 65 -0.15 -3.53 0.27
CA CYS A 65 -1.51 -3.68 -0.21
C CYS A 65 -2.05 -2.37 -0.78
N THR A 66 -2.47 -2.39 -2.04
CA THR A 66 -3.35 -1.39 -2.63
C THR A 66 -4.75 -2.00 -2.73
N PHE A 67 -5.56 -1.79 -1.74
CA PHE A 67 -6.87 -2.44 -1.63
C PHE A 67 -7.94 -1.41 -1.32
N THR A 68 -8.98 -1.38 -2.15
CA THR A 68 -10.18 -0.59 -1.85
C THR A 68 -11.11 -1.42 -0.96
N PRO A 69 -11.36 -1.02 0.28
CA PRO A 69 -12.26 -1.75 1.19
C PRO A 69 -13.67 -1.86 0.60
N GLY A 70 -14.35 -2.98 0.87
CA GLY A 70 -15.80 -3.07 0.67
C GLY A 70 -16.54 -2.21 1.71
N GLY A 71 -17.66 -1.61 1.30
CA GLY A 71 -18.45 -0.74 2.16
C GLY A 71 -18.05 0.74 2.11
N ALA A 72 -18.39 1.50 3.15
CA ALA A 72 -18.02 2.91 3.24
C ALA A 72 -16.55 3.06 3.66
N PHE A 73 -15.80 3.84 2.90
CA PHE A 73 -14.40 4.15 3.19
C PHE A 73 -14.09 5.60 2.84
N TYR A 74 -12.98 6.08 3.34
CA TYR A 74 -12.44 7.42 3.08
C TYR A 74 -11.14 7.29 2.30
N GLU A 75 -10.81 8.32 1.54
CA GLU A 75 -9.69 8.30 0.62
C GLU A 75 -8.61 9.31 1.04
N ILE A 76 -7.39 8.85 1.09
CA ILE A 76 -6.19 9.69 1.22
C ILE A 76 -5.38 9.48 -0.05
N SER A 77 -4.97 10.55 -0.70
CA SER A 77 -4.22 10.48 -1.96
C SER A 77 -3.22 11.62 -2.08
N GLY A 78 -2.34 11.52 -3.05
CA GLY A 78 -1.39 12.56 -3.37
C GLY A 78 -0.31 12.08 -4.32
N SER A 79 0.65 12.96 -4.55
CA SER A 79 1.81 12.73 -5.38
C SER A 79 3.11 12.90 -4.59
N THR A 80 4.18 12.28 -5.10
CA THR A 80 5.53 12.41 -4.57
C THR A 80 6.46 12.90 -5.66
N LYS A 81 7.18 13.98 -5.40
CA LYS A 81 8.08 14.65 -6.34
C LYS A 81 9.49 14.73 -5.78
N PHE A 82 10.47 14.80 -6.67
CA PHE A 82 11.85 15.09 -6.34
C PHE A 82 12.21 16.49 -6.85
N ASP A 83 12.42 17.42 -5.93
CA ASP A 83 12.85 18.76 -6.21
C ASP A 83 14.33 18.75 -6.61
N PHE A 84 14.58 18.74 -7.91
CA PHE A 84 15.93 18.64 -8.46
C PHE A 84 16.64 20.00 -8.59
N ASN A 85 15.87 21.08 -8.59
CA ASN A 85 16.36 22.44 -8.81
C ASN A 85 16.36 23.31 -7.55
N ASN A 86 15.84 22.79 -6.41
CA ASN A 86 15.71 23.44 -5.13
C ASN A 86 14.85 24.72 -5.13
N ASP A 87 13.80 24.74 -5.93
CA ASP A 87 12.82 25.84 -5.95
C ASP A 87 11.46 25.48 -5.31
N GLY A 88 11.34 24.24 -4.81
CA GLY A 88 10.15 23.63 -4.23
C GLY A 88 9.44 22.72 -5.23
N CYS A 89 8.89 21.60 -4.74
CA CYS A 89 8.25 20.62 -5.62
C CYS A 89 7.09 21.21 -6.41
N ASP A 90 7.19 21.14 -7.72
CA ASP A 90 6.17 21.61 -8.64
C ASP A 90 5.94 20.63 -9.82
N ILE A 91 5.18 21.08 -10.84
CA ILE A 91 4.83 20.25 -12.00
C ILE A 91 6.03 19.94 -12.88
N THR A 92 7.11 20.69 -12.79
CA THR A 92 8.31 20.49 -13.62
C THR A 92 9.28 19.49 -13.02
N ASP A 93 9.08 19.13 -11.74
CA ASP A 93 9.91 18.18 -11.02
C ASP A 93 9.62 16.74 -11.39
N PHE A 94 10.63 15.89 -11.16
CA PHE A 94 10.52 14.47 -11.43
C PHE A 94 9.58 13.76 -10.43
N ASP A 95 8.80 12.81 -10.94
CA ASP A 95 8.04 11.91 -10.08
C ASP A 95 8.99 11.06 -9.23
N TYR A 96 8.83 11.13 -7.90
CA TYR A 96 9.55 10.25 -6.98
C TYR A 96 8.75 8.96 -6.77
N LYS A 97 9.12 7.92 -7.48
CA LYS A 97 8.43 6.63 -7.51
C LYS A 97 8.84 5.72 -6.37
N ASN A 98 7.94 4.81 -6.01
CA ASN A 98 8.18 3.77 -5.00
C ASN A 98 8.52 4.32 -3.60
N LEU A 99 8.04 5.51 -3.25
CA LEU A 99 8.16 6.00 -1.88
C LEU A 99 7.33 5.13 -0.95
N SER A 100 7.94 4.67 0.13
CA SER A 100 7.28 3.85 1.14
C SER A 100 6.53 4.73 2.13
N PHE A 101 5.35 4.29 2.56
CA PHE A 101 4.54 4.94 3.58
C PHE A 101 4.20 3.97 4.70
N SER A 102 4.30 4.45 5.92
CA SER A 102 3.75 3.81 7.11
C SER A 102 2.41 4.49 7.45
N ILE A 103 1.38 3.71 7.71
CA ILE A 103 0.02 4.15 8.01
C ILE A 103 -0.35 3.59 9.38
N SER A 104 -0.56 4.46 10.36
CA SER A 104 -0.92 4.06 11.72
C SER A 104 -2.29 4.60 12.11
N ASP A 105 -3.14 3.73 12.71
CA ASP A 105 -4.38 4.12 13.38
C ASP A 105 -4.21 4.25 14.91
N GLY A 106 -2.95 4.26 15.38
CA GLY A 106 -2.61 4.29 16.81
C GLY A 106 -2.52 2.90 17.46
N ASN A 107 -3.11 1.86 16.88
CA ASN A 107 -3.06 0.48 17.37
C ASN A 107 -2.37 -0.45 16.36
N ASN A 108 -2.64 -0.24 15.10
CA ASN A 108 -2.13 -1.06 13.99
C ASN A 108 -1.20 -0.23 13.11
N LEU A 109 -0.27 -0.90 12.48
CA LEU A 109 0.64 -0.34 11.49
C LEU A 109 0.47 -1.08 10.18
N SER A 110 0.24 -0.32 9.11
CA SER A 110 0.19 -0.81 7.73
C SER A 110 1.23 -0.09 6.90
N SER A 111 1.54 -0.61 5.73
CA SER A 111 2.47 0.03 4.81
C SER A 111 1.99 -0.05 3.37
N MET A 112 2.41 0.90 2.55
CA MET A 112 2.22 0.91 1.11
C MET A 112 3.34 1.67 0.42
N ILE A 113 3.40 1.59 -0.90
CA ILE A 113 4.32 2.37 -1.73
C ILE A 113 3.58 3.17 -2.79
N SER A 114 4.14 4.33 -3.18
CA SER A 114 3.66 5.06 -4.36
C SER A 114 3.92 4.26 -5.65
N ASN A 115 3.14 4.54 -6.67
CA ASN A 115 3.28 3.89 -7.97
C ASN A 115 4.45 4.46 -8.80
N GLN A 116 4.62 3.98 -10.03
CA GLN A 116 5.70 4.40 -10.93
C GLN A 116 5.59 5.86 -11.40
N SER A 117 4.46 6.51 -11.19
CA SER A 117 4.24 7.94 -11.45
C SER A 117 4.25 8.78 -10.18
N GLY A 118 4.79 8.26 -9.09
CA GLY A 118 4.84 8.94 -7.81
C GLY A 118 3.50 9.11 -7.10
N ASN A 119 2.39 8.64 -7.65
CA ASN A 119 1.08 8.79 -7.03
C ASN A 119 0.83 7.71 -5.98
N TYR A 120 0.10 8.08 -4.94
CA TYR A 120 -0.34 7.13 -3.92
C TYR A 120 -1.84 7.28 -3.62
N TYR A 121 -2.43 6.21 -3.13
CA TYR A 121 -3.85 6.12 -2.79
C TYR A 121 -4.01 5.18 -1.59
N ILE A 122 -4.57 5.68 -0.49
CA ILE A 122 -4.73 4.96 0.78
C ILE A 122 -6.21 4.97 1.15
N PRO A 123 -6.96 3.89 0.91
CA PRO A 123 -8.31 3.76 1.42
C PRO A 123 -8.29 3.36 2.90
N VAL A 124 -9.06 4.07 3.74
CA VAL A 124 -9.12 3.85 5.18
C VAL A 124 -10.57 3.83 5.68
N GLY A 125 -10.79 3.23 6.83
CA GLY A 125 -12.06 3.30 7.55
C GLY A 125 -12.24 4.61 8.32
N THR A 126 -13.23 4.65 9.22
CA THR A 126 -13.43 5.74 10.18
C THR A 126 -12.33 5.72 11.24
N GLY A 127 -11.83 6.88 11.64
CA GLY A 127 -10.85 7.05 12.70
C GLY A 127 -9.69 7.98 12.34
N ALA A 128 -8.78 8.15 13.28
CA ALA A 128 -7.58 8.97 13.11
C ALA A 128 -6.43 8.13 12.56
N PHE A 129 -5.76 8.65 11.52
CA PHE A 129 -4.63 8.00 10.86
C PHE A 129 -3.45 8.95 10.81
N THR A 130 -2.25 8.39 11.01
CA THR A 130 -0.98 9.10 10.78
C THR A 130 -0.25 8.42 9.64
N ILE A 131 0.09 9.20 8.61
CA ILE A 131 0.83 8.74 7.43
C ILE A 131 2.24 9.33 7.49
N THR A 132 3.23 8.45 7.45
CA THR A 132 4.65 8.81 7.54
C THR A 132 5.39 8.22 6.35
N PRO A 133 5.95 9.06 5.46
CA PRO A 133 6.81 8.58 4.38
C PRO A 133 8.14 8.08 4.94
N THR A 134 8.70 7.06 4.31
CA THR A 134 10.00 6.50 4.66
C THR A 134 10.87 6.46 3.42
N ILE A 135 12.04 7.10 3.51
CA ILE A 135 13.04 7.11 2.43
C ILE A 135 14.20 6.18 2.78
N GLU A 136 14.71 5.45 1.80
CA GLU A 136 15.75 4.42 2.03
C GLU A 136 17.09 5.02 2.49
N THR A 137 17.38 6.25 2.08
CA THR A 137 18.67 6.90 2.35
C THR A 137 18.48 8.29 3.01
N PRO A 138 18.00 8.35 4.27
CA PRO A 138 17.66 9.61 4.94
C PRO A 138 18.87 10.52 5.23
N THR A 139 20.08 10.02 5.01
CA THR A 139 21.32 10.83 5.15
C THR A 139 21.50 11.78 3.96
N TYR A 140 20.98 11.44 2.80
CA TYR A 140 21.15 12.20 1.56
C TYR A 140 19.88 12.92 1.11
N PHE A 141 18.73 12.50 1.63
CA PHE A 141 17.43 13.02 1.20
C PHE A 141 16.60 13.44 2.39
N ASN A 142 15.91 14.56 2.23
CA ASN A 142 14.88 15.02 3.15
C ASN A 142 13.51 14.84 2.48
N ILE A 143 12.47 14.78 3.30
CA ILE A 143 11.10 14.70 2.83
C ILE A 143 10.20 15.66 3.59
N SER A 144 9.33 16.35 2.87
CA SER A 144 8.39 17.30 3.42
C SER A 144 6.98 17.07 2.86
N PRO A 145 5.93 17.03 3.71
CA PRO A 145 6.03 16.99 5.17
C PRO A 145 6.64 15.67 5.65
N THR A 146 7.18 15.63 6.86
CA THR A 146 7.74 14.41 7.48
C THR A 146 6.66 13.41 7.88
N SER A 147 5.45 13.88 8.12
CA SER A 147 4.23 13.10 8.35
C SER A 147 3.03 14.03 8.32
N PHE A 148 1.83 13.46 8.20
CA PHE A 148 0.58 14.16 8.46
C PHE A 148 -0.42 13.26 9.19
N ALA A 149 -1.40 13.87 9.84
CA ALA A 149 -2.51 13.18 10.48
C ALA A 149 -3.83 13.61 9.84
N VAL A 150 -4.79 12.69 9.80
CA VAL A 150 -6.14 12.90 9.29
C VAL A 150 -7.12 12.11 10.15
N ASP A 151 -8.34 12.66 10.39
CA ASP A 151 -9.36 12.01 11.21
C ASP A 151 -10.72 12.00 10.48
N PHE A 152 -11.19 10.82 10.12
CA PHE A 152 -12.45 10.66 9.41
C PHE A 152 -13.60 10.23 10.35
N PRO A 153 -14.79 10.82 10.19
CA PRO A 153 -15.26 11.69 9.09
C PRO A 153 -15.07 13.19 9.32
N THR A 154 -14.26 13.61 10.28
CA THR A 154 -14.05 15.02 10.61
C THR A 154 -13.39 15.78 9.47
N ASP A 155 -12.37 15.17 8.86
CA ASP A 155 -11.71 15.69 7.68
C ASP A 155 -12.48 15.32 6.40
N ALA A 156 -12.30 16.12 5.35
CA ALA A 156 -12.92 15.86 4.06
C ALA A 156 -12.29 14.65 3.35
N SER A 157 -13.08 13.88 2.64
CA SER A 157 -12.61 12.80 1.76
C SER A 157 -13.02 13.10 0.30
N PRO A 158 -12.12 12.96 -0.69
CA PRO A 158 -10.73 12.59 -0.54
C PRO A 158 -9.87 13.66 0.18
N PHE A 159 -8.98 13.21 1.04
CA PHE A 159 -7.94 14.06 1.64
C PHE A 159 -6.69 13.99 0.76
N THR A 160 -6.15 15.14 0.37
CA THR A 160 -5.00 15.19 -0.53
C THR A 160 -3.79 15.80 0.15
N GLN A 161 -2.65 15.10 0.12
CA GLN A 161 -1.37 15.59 0.60
C GLN A 161 -0.26 15.16 -0.35
N ASP A 162 0.52 16.11 -0.84
CA ASP A 162 1.71 15.80 -1.65
C ASP A 162 2.96 15.77 -0.78
N PHE A 163 3.98 15.05 -1.23
CA PHE A 163 5.28 14.96 -0.59
C PHE A 163 6.38 15.42 -1.55
N CYS A 164 7.29 16.20 -0.98
CA CYS A 164 8.46 16.74 -1.68
C CYS A 164 9.73 16.11 -1.12
N VAL A 165 10.53 15.50 -1.97
CA VAL A 165 11.85 14.95 -1.65
C VAL A 165 12.91 15.91 -2.15
N THR A 166 13.85 16.29 -1.28
CA THR A 166 15.02 17.14 -1.61
C THR A 166 16.32 16.42 -1.28
N ALA A 167 17.41 16.75 -1.97
CA ALA A 167 18.75 16.23 -1.69
C ALA A 167 19.51 17.12 -0.70
#